data_c031a1d2443c13dc060c70d64e6daf85
#
_entry.id   c031a1d2443c13dc060c70d64e6daf85
#
_cell.length_a   1.000
_cell.length_b   1.000
_cell.length_c   1.000
_cell.angle_alpha   90.00
_cell.angle_beta   90.00
_cell.angle_gamma   90.00
#
_symmetry.space_group_name_H-M   'P 1'
#
loop_
_entity.id
_entity.type
_entity.pdbx_description
1 polymer ?
#
loop_
_entity_poly.entity_id
_entity_poly.type
_entity_poly.pdbx_seq_one_letter_code
_entity_poly.pdbx_strand_id
1 'polypeptide(L)'
;MILGERLGEGFFLYQDIIDDTGPLSAGFFTFVDLIFGRSHLAYELIGRLFILFQIIYWNTILIKYRVFDENTYLPAIIMAALFHFSFDMLSLNPALLGSTFLILALGQLFSQTVLQKETSESTLLIGIYAGLAAGFHPSYIMFLPYMIFTGIAISGFSFRQLMLSLVGYTLPILLISVFYYWNDGLQEAIDIWPLIFRSSKVVFQSYLSWLIIGAFPIILSFIGYFFSAVLKGSTINQQKQRQLIILWLIAAGLQFLFIKKQAAFQLVIFLPGLTYLITQFFLHMKRGLIPKLAFYLLILGLPGFSWWFWQSNVDNPSYFVSEQEASSYPSKNILIMGPDISEYQQTKLGGPFLNYQLSRLYLDQDRDLSEKARLYQMFQNQKPEVILDQEGLFQAILRDFPELSRHYSNPKNGVYLLK
;
A
#
# COMPACT_ATOMS: atom_id res chain seq x y z
N MET A 1 -0.37 -5.70 -12.02
CA MET A 1 -0.45 -6.42 -13.30
C MET A 1 0.76 -6.12 -14.18
N ILE A 2 0.92 -4.89 -14.70
CA ILE A 2 2.04 -4.51 -15.61
C ILE A 2 3.41 -4.87 -15.04
N LEU A 3 3.66 -4.56 -13.76
CA LEU A 3 4.92 -4.91 -13.10
C LEU A 3 5.12 -6.43 -13.01
N GLY A 4 4.07 -7.19 -12.64
CA GLY A 4 4.14 -8.65 -12.54
C GLY A 4 4.47 -9.31 -13.88
N GLU A 5 3.80 -8.89 -14.96
CA GLU A 5 4.07 -9.33 -16.33
C GLU A 5 5.55 -9.10 -16.70
N ARG A 6 6.05 -7.89 -16.46
CA ARG A 6 7.41 -7.52 -16.84
C ARG A 6 8.48 -8.29 -16.05
N LEU A 7 8.27 -8.49 -14.75
CA LEU A 7 9.16 -9.32 -13.93
C LEU A 7 9.10 -10.80 -14.34
N GLY A 8 7.93 -11.28 -14.76
CA GLY A 8 7.76 -12.62 -15.32
C GLY A 8 8.54 -12.86 -16.62
N GLU A 9 8.84 -11.80 -17.37
CA GLU A 9 9.71 -11.84 -18.56
C GLU A 9 11.22 -11.90 -18.21
N GLY A 10 11.58 -11.89 -16.92
CA GLY A 10 12.97 -12.03 -16.45
C GLY A 10 13.66 -10.72 -16.09
N PHE A 11 12.96 -9.60 -16.05
CA PHE A 11 13.49 -8.32 -15.56
C PHE A 11 13.38 -8.21 -14.05
N PHE A 12 14.30 -7.45 -13.41
CA PHE A 12 14.32 -7.30 -11.95
C PHE A 12 13.89 -5.90 -11.53
N LEU A 13 13.10 -5.87 -10.43
CA LEU A 13 12.71 -4.60 -9.80
C LEU A 13 13.96 -3.89 -9.26
N TYR A 14 14.01 -2.57 -9.41
CA TYR A 14 15.09 -1.65 -9.06
C TYR A 14 16.35 -1.77 -9.96
N GLN A 15 16.66 -2.94 -10.47
CA GLN A 15 17.79 -3.16 -11.37
C GLN A 15 17.43 -2.79 -12.82
N ASP A 16 16.33 -3.35 -13.33
CA ASP A 16 15.85 -3.14 -14.70
C ASP A 16 14.62 -2.26 -14.77
N ILE A 17 13.81 -2.23 -13.70
CA ILE A 17 12.55 -1.49 -13.62
C ILE A 17 12.56 -0.59 -12.39
N ILE A 18 12.35 0.70 -12.60
CA ILE A 18 12.28 1.71 -11.56
C ILE A 18 10.82 1.94 -11.19
N ASP A 19 10.44 1.46 -9.99
CA ASP A 19 9.09 1.62 -9.42
C ASP A 19 9.16 1.74 -7.90
N ASP A 20 8.09 2.26 -7.27
CA ASP A 20 7.97 2.41 -5.82
C ASP A 20 7.33 1.22 -5.12
N THR A 21 7.02 0.16 -5.86
CA THR A 21 6.46 -1.09 -5.31
C THR A 21 7.49 -1.81 -4.43
N GLY A 22 7.05 -2.34 -3.29
CA GLY A 22 7.92 -3.13 -2.42
C GLY A 22 8.33 -4.48 -3.07
N PRO A 23 9.55 -4.97 -2.80
CA PRO A 23 10.07 -6.19 -3.41
C PRO A 23 9.19 -7.43 -3.21
N LEU A 24 8.61 -7.59 -2.02
CA LEU A 24 7.71 -8.73 -1.76
C LEU A 24 6.39 -8.61 -2.53
N SER A 25 5.87 -7.39 -2.71
CA SER A 25 4.69 -7.18 -3.57
C SER A 25 4.99 -7.46 -5.03
N ALA A 26 6.16 -7.03 -5.51
CA ALA A 26 6.61 -7.30 -6.86
C ALA A 26 6.71 -8.81 -7.12
N GLY A 27 7.36 -9.57 -6.22
CA GLY A 27 7.43 -11.03 -6.30
C GLY A 27 6.04 -11.69 -6.24
N PHE A 28 5.14 -11.18 -5.40
CA PHE A 28 3.77 -11.69 -5.33
C PHE A 28 2.99 -11.41 -6.62
N PHE A 29 3.14 -10.23 -7.22
CA PHE A 29 2.51 -9.89 -8.49
C PHE A 29 3.05 -10.74 -9.64
N THR A 30 4.35 -11.04 -9.65
CA THR A 30 4.95 -11.98 -10.60
C THR A 30 4.35 -13.38 -10.45
N PHE A 31 4.21 -13.86 -9.21
CA PHE A 31 3.59 -15.15 -8.95
C PHE A 31 2.13 -15.21 -9.45
N VAL A 32 1.34 -14.15 -9.22
CA VAL A 32 -0.04 -14.07 -9.72
C VAL A 32 -0.06 -14.05 -11.25
N ASP A 33 0.84 -13.29 -11.87
CA ASP A 33 0.94 -13.18 -13.32
C ASP A 33 1.34 -14.51 -13.98
N LEU A 34 2.28 -15.26 -13.40
CA LEU A 34 2.70 -16.58 -13.89
C LEU A 34 1.56 -17.60 -13.92
N ILE A 35 0.59 -17.49 -12.98
CA ILE A 35 -0.54 -18.45 -12.90
C ILE A 35 -1.71 -18.00 -13.76
N PHE A 36 -2.06 -16.72 -13.71
CA PHE A 36 -3.31 -16.19 -14.27
C PHE A 36 -3.08 -15.23 -15.44
N GLY A 37 -1.83 -14.90 -15.75
CA GLY A 37 -1.51 -13.85 -16.70
C GLY A 37 -2.00 -12.48 -16.23
N ARG A 38 -2.11 -11.55 -17.15
CA ARG A 38 -2.61 -10.19 -16.90
C ARG A 38 -4.14 -10.16 -16.71
N SER A 39 -4.64 -10.91 -15.71
CA SER A 39 -6.07 -11.04 -15.42
C SER A 39 -6.53 -10.07 -14.34
N HIS A 40 -7.37 -9.10 -14.71
CA HIS A 40 -8.00 -8.17 -13.77
C HIS A 40 -8.85 -8.92 -12.73
N LEU A 41 -9.60 -9.93 -13.16
CA LEU A 41 -10.43 -10.76 -12.29
C LEU A 41 -9.59 -11.48 -11.21
N ALA A 42 -8.40 -12.00 -11.57
CA ALA A 42 -7.52 -12.65 -10.61
C ALA A 42 -7.06 -11.67 -9.52
N TYR A 43 -6.67 -10.45 -9.88
CA TYR A 43 -6.28 -9.42 -8.92
C TYR A 43 -7.43 -9.00 -7.99
N GLU A 44 -8.65 -8.91 -8.52
CA GLU A 44 -9.83 -8.64 -7.68
C GLU A 44 -10.15 -9.79 -6.72
N LEU A 45 -10.18 -11.03 -7.21
CA LEU A 45 -10.53 -12.19 -6.38
C LEU A 45 -9.48 -12.42 -5.28
N ILE A 46 -8.20 -12.36 -5.62
CA ILE A 46 -7.13 -12.51 -4.64
C ILE A 46 -7.16 -11.35 -3.63
N GLY A 47 -7.39 -10.12 -4.07
CA GLY A 47 -7.58 -8.98 -3.17
C GLY A 47 -8.72 -9.22 -2.18
N ARG A 48 -9.88 -9.68 -2.66
CA ARG A 48 -11.04 -10.01 -1.80
C ARG A 48 -10.75 -11.15 -0.81
N LEU A 49 -9.91 -12.13 -1.16
CA LEU A 49 -9.46 -13.16 -0.23
C LEU A 49 -8.60 -12.58 0.91
N PHE A 50 -7.68 -11.66 0.62
CA PHE A 50 -6.92 -10.96 1.65
C PHE A 50 -7.81 -10.10 2.55
N ILE A 51 -8.80 -9.41 1.99
CA ILE A 51 -9.80 -8.64 2.73
C ILE A 51 -10.59 -9.55 3.68
N LEU A 52 -11.10 -10.66 3.16
CA LEU A 52 -11.83 -11.64 3.97
C LEU A 52 -10.96 -12.20 5.12
N PHE A 53 -9.70 -12.51 4.83
CA PHE A 53 -8.74 -12.93 5.83
C PHE A 53 -8.55 -11.86 6.92
N GLN A 54 -8.34 -10.59 6.55
CA GLN A 54 -8.18 -9.49 7.50
C GLN A 54 -9.41 -9.31 8.38
N ILE A 55 -10.62 -9.36 7.80
CA ILE A 55 -11.88 -9.24 8.51
C ILE A 55 -12.04 -10.35 9.56
N ILE A 56 -11.84 -11.62 9.14
CA ILE A 56 -11.97 -12.78 10.01
C ILE A 56 -10.91 -12.75 11.11
N TYR A 57 -9.66 -12.50 10.73
CA TYR A 57 -8.55 -12.47 11.68
C TYR A 57 -8.74 -11.37 12.72
N TRP A 58 -9.04 -10.14 12.30
CA TRP A 58 -9.23 -9.02 13.21
C TRP A 58 -10.39 -9.27 14.19
N ASN A 59 -11.53 -9.71 13.68
CA ASN A 59 -12.66 -10.06 14.54
C ASN A 59 -12.32 -11.17 15.55
N THR A 60 -11.59 -12.18 15.11
CA THR A 60 -11.13 -13.29 15.98
C THR A 60 -10.22 -12.79 17.10
N ILE A 61 -9.30 -11.87 16.80
CA ILE A 61 -8.41 -11.25 17.78
C ILE A 61 -9.21 -10.47 18.82
N LEU A 62 -10.17 -9.65 18.38
CA LEU A 62 -11.01 -8.86 19.27
C LEU A 62 -11.84 -9.75 20.24
N ILE A 63 -12.35 -10.86 19.75
CA ILE A 63 -13.08 -11.85 20.59
C ILE A 63 -12.09 -12.59 21.52
N LYS A 64 -10.99 -13.11 20.97
CA LYS A 64 -10.01 -13.92 21.71
C LYS A 64 -9.43 -13.20 22.92
N TYR A 65 -9.13 -11.91 22.75
CA TYR A 65 -8.53 -11.08 23.82
C TYR A 65 -9.55 -10.26 24.60
N ARG A 66 -10.85 -10.60 24.47
CA ARG A 66 -11.96 -9.96 25.21
C ARG A 66 -11.86 -8.43 25.21
N VAL A 67 -11.67 -7.89 24.03
CA VAL A 67 -11.52 -6.45 23.82
C VAL A 67 -12.81 -5.72 24.15
N PHE A 68 -13.94 -6.36 23.91
CA PHE A 68 -15.28 -5.92 24.29
C PHE A 68 -15.83 -6.82 25.39
N ASP A 69 -16.80 -6.31 26.16
CA ASP A 69 -17.45 -7.09 27.23
C ASP A 69 -18.30 -8.23 26.68
N GLU A 70 -18.70 -8.16 25.43
CA GLU A 70 -19.54 -9.15 24.77
C GLU A 70 -18.81 -9.72 23.53
N ASN A 71 -18.92 -11.01 23.33
CA ASN A 71 -18.47 -11.63 22.08
C ASN A 71 -19.44 -11.22 20.96
N THR A 72 -18.92 -10.57 19.93
CA THR A 72 -19.74 -10.06 18.84
C THR A 72 -19.00 -10.19 17.50
N TYR A 73 -19.76 -10.38 16.42
CA TYR A 73 -19.27 -10.34 15.05
C TYR A 73 -19.44 -8.95 14.40
N LEU A 74 -19.91 -7.97 15.19
CA LEU A 74 -20.11 -6.61 14.72
C LEU A 74 -18.85 -5.99 14.10
N PRO A 75 -17.61 -6.18 14.65
CA PRO A 75 -16.39 -5.69 14.02
C PRO A 75 -16.20 -6.23 12.61
N ALA A 76 -16.51 -7.50 12.36
CA ALA A 76 -16.38 -8.09 11.03
C ALA A 76 -17.30 -7.39 10.01
N ILE A 77 -18.55 -7.14 10.40
CA ILE A 77 -19.54 -6.48 9.55
C ILE A 77 -19.13 -5.03 9.27
N ILE A 78 -18.68 -4.30 10.30
CA ILE A 78 -18.22 -2.91 10.17
C ILE A 78 -17.00 -2.84 9.27
N MET A 79 -16.01 -3.71 9.46
CA MET A 79 -14.80 -3.72 8.66
C MET A 79 -15.11 -4.04 7.19
N ALA A 80 -16.02 -4.98 6.94
CA ALA A 80 -16.50 -5.29 5.59
C ALA A 80 -17.13 -4.05 4.92
N ALA A 81 -17.97 -3.29 5.64
CA ALA A 81 -18.54 -2.06 5.11
C ALA A 81 -17.47 -1.00 4.82
N LEU A 82 -16.49 -0.84 5.73
CA LEU A 82 -15.42 0.14 5.57
C LEU A 82 -14.51 -0.15 4.37
N PHE A 83 -14.31 -1.42 3.97
CA PHE A 83 -13.57 -1.74 2.74
C PHE A 83 -14.24 -1.21 1.47
N HIS A 84 -15.54 -0.93 1.51
CA HIS A 84 -16.27 -0.31 0.40
C HIS A 84 -16.17 1.23 0.36
N PHE A 85 -15.27 1.81 1.16
CA PHE A 85 -14.96 3.24 1.11
C PHE A 85 -14.50 3.67 -0.29
N SER A 86 -13.73 2.81 -0.97
CA SER A 86 -13.30 3.03 -2.34
C SER A 86 -13.13 1.69 -3.07
N PHE A 87 -13.40 1.69 -4.38
CA PHE A 87 -13.28 0.51 -5.23
C PHE A 87 -11.86 -0.06 -5.30
N ASP A 88 -10.84 0.79 -5.23
CA ASP A 88 -9.42 0.41 -5.27
C ASP A 88 -8.93 -0.31 -4.02
N MET A 89 -9.66 -0.17 -2.91
CA MET A 89 -9.42 -0.95 -1.70
C MET A 89 -9.83 -2.42 -1.85
N LEU A 90 -10.70 -2.73 -2.82
CA LEU A 90 -11.24 -4.08 -3.05
C LEU A 90 -10.37 -4.94 -3.96
N SER A 91 -9.32 -4.38 -4.54
CA SER A 91 -8.39 -5.07 -5.43
C SER A 91 -7.04 -5.31 -4.76
N LEU A 92 -6.30 -6.29 -5.30
CA LEU A 92 -4.95 -6.59 -4.85
C LEU A 92 -4.01 -5.41 -5.09
N ASN A 93 -3.43 -4.90 -4.01
CA ASN A 93 -2.45 -3.80 -4.06
C ASN A 93 -1.39 -3.97 -2.95
N PRO A 94 -0.24 -3.27 -3.03
CA PRO A 94 0.84 -3.40 -2.05
C PRO A 94 0.44 -3.01 -0.62
N ALA A 95 -0.44 -2.00 -0.47
CA ALA A 95 -0.90 -1.57 0.85
C ALA A 95 -1.78 -2.62 1.52
N LEU A 96 -2.66 -3.30 0.76
CA LEU A 96 -3.48 -4.40 1.26
C LEU A 96 -2.62 -5.59 1.72
N LEU A 97 -1.62 -5.96 0.93
CA LEU A 97 -0.69 -7.04 1.28
C LEU A 97 0.09 -6.69 2.56
N GLY A 98 0.72 -5.52 2.59
CA GLY A 98 1.48 -5.08 3.75
C GLY A 98 0.62 -4.87 5.00
N SER A 99 -0.59 -4.30 4.89
CA SER A 99 -1.51 -4.12 6.02
C SER A 99 -1.95 -5.44 6.63
N THR A 100 -2.02 -6.51 5.85
CA THR A 100 -2.30 -7.85 6.36
C THR A 100 -1.27 -8.26 7.43
N PHE A 101 0.01 -8.06 7.15
CA PHE A 101 1.07 -8.37 8.11
C PHE A 101 1.07 -7.41 9.29
N LEU A 102 0.77 -6.13 9.09
CA LEU A 102 0.64 -5.18 10.20
C LEU A 102 -0.53 -5.54 11.14
N ILE A 103 -1.65 -6.05 10.62
CA ILE A 103 -2.78 -6.54 11.45
C ILE A 103 -2.36 -7.79 12.22
N LEU A 104 -1.54 -8.68 11.62
CA LEU A 104 -0.96 -9.82 12.33
C LEU A 104 -0.05 -9.35 13.48
N ALA A 105 0.79 -8.35 13.25
CA ALA A 105 1.63 -7.76 14.28
C ALA A 105 0.80 -7.10 15.41
N LEU A 106 -0.26 -6.37 15.05
CA LEU A 106 -1.19 -5.78 16.01
C LEU A 106 -1.87 -6.85 16.87
N GLY A 107 -2.26 -7.98 16.26
CA GLY A 107 -2.80 -9.12 17.00
C GLY A 107 -1.83 -9.69 18.03
N GLN A 108 -0.52 -9.74 17.73
CA GLN A 108 0.49 -10.15 18.69
C GLN A 108 0.66 -9.11 19.82
N LEU A 109 0.62 -7.82 19.53
CA LEU A 109 0.61 -6.77 20.57
C LEU A 109 -0.61 -6.89 21.49
N PHE A 110 -1.79 -7.21 20.96
CA PHE A 110 -2.99 -7.47 21.76
C PHE A 110 -2.79 -8.69 22.68
N SER A 111 -2.15 -9.75 22.21
CA SER A 111 -1.87 -10.94 23.03
C SER A 111 -1.03 -10.59 24.26
N GLN A 112 -0.07 -9.72 24.12
CA GLN A 112 0.82 -9.33 25.21
C GLN A 112 0.13 -8.45 26.26
N THR A 113 -0.92 -7.72 25.90
CA THR A 113 -1.70 -6.94 26.88
C THR A 113 -2.49 -7.83 27.86
N VAL A 114 -2.83 -9.04 27.47
CA VAL A 114 -3.69 -9.95 28.24
C VAL A 114 -2.90 -11.03 28.96
N LEU A 115 -1.93 -11.63 28.28
CA LEU A 115 -1.31 -12.85 28.77
C LEU A 115 -0.26 -12.63 29.86
N GLN A 116 0.21 -11.39 30.05
CA GLN A 116 1.32 -11.04 30.98
C GLN A 116 2.52 -12.02 30.95
N LYS A 117 2.48 -12.99 30.03
CA LYS A 117 3.56 -13.94 29.78
C LYS A 117 4.49 -13.33 28.75
N GLU A 118 5.70 -13.11 29.15
CA GLU A 118 6.83 -12.79 28.30
C GLU A 118 7.11 -13.93 27.33
N THR A 119 6.34 -14.03 26.25
CA THR A 119 6.63 -15.02 25.21
C THR A 119 7.57 -14.37 24.20
N SER A 120 8.82 -14.81 24.22
CA SER A 120 9.85 -14.39 23.26
C SER A 120 9.38 -14.61 21.81
N GLU A 121 8.60 -15.66 21.56
CA GLU A 121 8.02 -15.99 20.26
C GLU A 121 7.10 -14.88 19.74
N SER A 122 6.14 -14.43 20.54
CA SER A 122 5.20 -13.37 20.16
C SER A 122 5.94 -12.06 19.85
N THR A 123 6.99 -11.74 20.61
CA THR A 123 7.81 -10.54 20.40
C THR A 123 8.60 -10.62 19.09
N LEU A 124 9.18 -11.76 18.78
CA LEU A 124 9.86 -12.00 17.50
C LEU A 124 8.89 -11.88 16.33
N LEU A 125 7.70 -12.47 16.44
CA LEU A 125 6.67 -12.41 15.41
C LEU A 125 6.17 -10.98 15.12
N ILE A 126 6.07 -10.13 16.14
CA ILE A 126 5.76 -8.71 15.96
C ILE A 126 6.77 -8.10 15.00
N GLY A 127 8.06 -8.30 15.24
CA GLY A 127 9.13 -7.82 14.37
C GLY A 127 9.02 -8.38 12.96
N ILE A 128 8.94 -9.71 12.82
CA ILE A 128 8.87 -10.38 11.51
C ILE A 128 7.70 -9.84 10.68
N TYR A 129 6.52 -9.75 11.28
CA TYR A 129 5.35 -9.25 10.56
C TYR A 129 5.51 -7.79 10.11
N ALA A 130 6.12 -6.94 10.94
CA ALA A 130 6.40 -5.57 10.54
C ALA A 130 7.46 -5.45 9.45
N GLY A 131 8.51 -6.27 9.51
CA GLY A 131 9.51 -6.33 8.46
C GLY A 131 8.95 -6.83 7.13
N LEU A 132 8.09 -7.85 7.17
CA LEU A 132 7.33 -8.30 6.00
C LEU A 132 6.44 -7.19 5.44
N ALA A 133 5.71 -6.48 6.30
CA ALA A 133 4.86 -5.36 5.88
C ALA A 133 5.66 -4.27 5.15
N ALA A 134 6.85 -3.91 5.67
CA ALA A 134 7.75 -2.96 5.02
C ALA A 134 8.29 -3.49 3.68
N GLY A 135 8.55 -4.79 3.58
CA GLY A 135 8.95 -5.45 2.32
C GLY A 135 7.83 -5.47 1.27
N PHE A 136 6.56 -5.59 1.68
CA PHE A 136 5.41 -5.47 0.78
C PHE A 136 5.12 -4.03 0.39
N HIS A 137 5.16 -3.11 1.36
CA HIS A 137 4.86 -1.71 1.12
C HIS A 137 5.88 -0.83 1.86
N PRO A 138 6.87 -0.22 1.16
CA PRO A 138 7.98 0.48 1.78
C PRO A 138 7.55 1.57 2.79
N SER A 139 6.43 2.25 2.55
CA SER A 139 5.92 3.27 3.46
C SER A 139 5.55 2.74 4.86
N TYR A 140 5.37 1.43 5.01
CA TYR A 140 5.06 0.82 6.31
C TYR A 140 6.28 0.73 7.25
N ILE A 141 7.46 1.11 6.79
CA ILE A 141 8.62 1.34 7.68
C ILE A 141 8.28 2.36 8.79
N MET A 142 7.34 3.28 8.52
CA MET A 142 6.84 4.25 9.51
C MET A 142 6.12 3.60 10.70
N PHE A 143 5.76 2.31 10.62
CA PHE A 143 5.18 1.58 11.76
C PHE A 143 6.24 1.01 12.72
N LEU A 144 7.52 1.02 12.36
CA LEU A 144 8.58 0.59 13.27
C LEU A 144 8.63 1.44 14.57
N PRO A 145 8.62 2.79 14.52
CA PRO A 145 8.51 3.61 15.72
C PRO A 145 7.25 3.31 16.56
N TYR A 146 6.10 3.08 15.92
CA TYR A 146 4.88 2.68 16.61
C TYR A 146 5.09 1.40 17.42
N MET A 147 5.68 0.37 16.80
CA MET A 147 5.88 -0.93 17.45
C MET A 147 6.87 -0.83 18.61
N ILE A 148 7.96 -0.11 18.45
CA ILE A 148 8.95 0.13 19.51
C ILE A 148 8.27 0.86 20.68
N PHE A 149 7.59 1.98 20.39
CA PHE A 149 6.96 2.79 21.41
C PHE A 149 5.86 2.03 22.18
N THR A 150 4.96 1.34 21.46
CA THR A 150 3.88 0.57 22.09
C THR A 150 4.38 -0.67 22.82
N GLY A 151 5.43 -1.30 22.30
CA GLY A 151 6.12 -2.40 22.99
C GLY A 151 6.64 -1.98 24.34
N ILE A 152 7.35 -0.86 24.42
CA ILE A 152 7.93 -0.33 25.67
C ILE A 152 6.83 0.24 26.58
N ALA A 153 6.02 1.19 26.07
CA ALA A 153 5.14 2.02 26.92
C ALA A 153 3.86 1.28 27.35
N ILE A 154 3.34 0.36 26.55
CA ILE A 154 2.04 -0.30 26.80
C ILE A 154 2.24 -1.77 27.17
N SER A 155 3.06 -2.49 26.39
CA SER A 155 3.29 -3.94 26.60
C SER A 155 4.37 -4.22 27.62
N GLY A 156 5.20 -3.23 28.01
CA GLY A 156 6.23 -3.38 29.03
C GLY A 156 7.41 -4.23 28.56
N PHE A 157 7.86 -4.08 27.30
CA PHE A 157 9.00 -4.82 26.76
C PHE A 157 10.25 -4.60 27.60
N SER A 158 10.87 -5.71 28.00
CA SER A 158 12.24 -5.70 28.48
C SER A 158 13.20 -5.37 27.31
N PHE A 159 14.43 -4.96 27.64
CA PHE A 159 15.46 -4.69 26.63
C PHE A 159 15.70 -5.90 25.71
N ARG A 160 15.68 -7.12 26.26
CA ARG A 160 15.79 -8.37 25.49
C ARG A 160 14.66 -8.51 24.47
N GLN A 161 13.41 -8.23 24.86
CA GLN A 161 12.25 -8.30 23.97
C GLN A 161 12.32 -7.22 22.87
N LEU A 162 12.77 -6.00 23.23
CA LEU A 162 12.99 -4.96 22.25
C LEU A 162 14.00 -5.40 21.19
N MET A 163 15.17 -5.93 21.62
CA MET A 163 16.18 -6.44 20.68
C MET A 163 15.63 -7.59 19.84
N LEU A 164 14.83 -8.49 20.42
CA LEU A 164 14.23 -9.59 19.70
C LEU A 164 13.24 -9.11 18.63
N SER A 165 12.43 -8.09 18.92
CA SER A 165 11.53 -7.50 17.92
C SER A 165 12.29 -6.80 16.80
N LEU A 166 13.39 -6.11 17.10
CA LEU A 166 14.26 -5.50 16.08
C LEU A 166 14.94 -6.54 15.19
N VAL A 167 15.46 -7.62 15.77
CA VAL A 167 16.00 -8.74 15.00
C VAL A 167 14.93 -9.36 14.12
N GLY A 168 13.73 -9.57 14.66
CA GLY A 168 12.59 -10.04 13.87
C GLY A 168 12.27 -9.11 12.69
N TYR A 169 12.31 -7.79 12.91
CA TYR A 169 12.06 -6.79 11.87
C TYR A 169 13.13 -6.80 10.77
N THR A 170 14.39 -6.91 11.15
CA THR A 170 15.49 -6.89 10.18
C THR A 170 15.59 -8.19 9.36
N LEU A 171 15.08 -9.31 9.85
CA LEU A 171 15.22 -10.60 9.20
C LEU A 171 14.58 -10.65 7.78
N PRO A 172 13.32 -10.24 7.56
CA PRO A 172 12.76 -10.16 6.19
C PRO A 172 13.53 -9.20 5.29
N ILE A 173 13.97 -8.05 5.81
CA ILE A 173 14.74 -7.06 5.04
C ILE A 173 16.09 -7.65 4.63
N LEU A 174 16.74 -8.37 5.54
CA LEU A 174 18.01 -9.05 5.24
C LEU A 174 17.82 -10.12 4.17
N LEU A 175 16.75 -10.92 4.23
CA LEU A 175 16.45 -11.91 3.20
C LEU A 175 16.23 -11.26 1.83
N ILE A 176 15.51 -10.13 1.78
CA ILE A 176 15.35 -9.34 0.56
C ILE A 176 16.71 -8.84 0.06
N SER A 177 17.55 -8.32 0.96
CA SER A 177 18.89 -7.82 0.59
C SER A 177 19.79 -8.94 0.06
N VAL A 178 19.74 -10.15 0.65
CA VAL A 178 20.47 -11.33 0.18
C VAL A 178 19.99 -11.74 -1.22
N PHE A 179 18.68 -11.69 -1.48
CA PHE A 179 18.14 -11.96 -2.80
C PHE A 179 18.67 -10.98 -3.85
N TYR A 180 18.69 -9.67 -3.57
CA TYR A 180 19.27 -8.67 -4.46
C TYR A 180 20.78 -8.83 -4.64
N TYR A 181 21.50 -9.15 -3.56
CA TYR A 181 22.94 -9.43 -3.61
C TYR A 181 23.26 -10.60 -4.54
N TRP A 182 22.47 -11.68 -4.47
CA TRP A 182 22.66 -12.86 -5.31
C TRP A 182 22.40 -12.59 -6.80
N ASN A 183 21.60 -11.59 -7.11
CA ASN A 183 21.29 -11.19 -8.49
C ASN A 183 22.05 -9.93 -8.93
N ASP A 184 23.15 -9.59 -8.26
CA ASP A 184 24.00 -8.42 -8.56
C ASP A 184 23.22 -7.07 -8.59
N GLY A 185 22.07 -6.96 -7.91
CA GLY A 185 21.19 -5.79 -7.90
C GLY A 185 21.11 -5.07 -6.54
N LEU A 186 21.97 -5.41 -5.58
CA LEU A 186 21.89 -4.84 -4.22
C LEU A 186 22.17 -3.34 -4.18
N GLN A 187 23.16 -2.87 -4.94
CA GLN A 187 23.52 -1.46 -4.97
C GLN A 187 22.33 -0.62 -5.48
N GLU A 188 21.70 -1.10 -6.51
CA GLU A 188 20.51 -0.48 -7.11
C GLU A 188 19.33 -0.39 -6.15
N ALA A 189 19.07 -1.47 -5.44
CA ALA A 189 18.02 -1.47 -4.44
C ALA A 189 18.32 -0.45 -3.33
N ILE A 190 19.58 -0.34 -2.89
CA ILE A 190 20.01 0.64 -1.86
C ILE A 190 19.87 2.07 -2.40
N ASP A 191 20.18 2.33 -3.66
CA ASP A 191 20.11 3.66 -4.26
C ASP A 191 18.66 4.12 -4.48
N ILE A 192 17.76 3.22 -4.91
CA ILE A 192 16.37 3.54 -5.21
C ILE A 192 15.51 3.70 -3.94
N TRP A 193 15.76 2.92 -2.89
CA TRP A 193 14.95 2.96 -1.67
C TRP A 193 14.80 4.36 -1.05
N PRO A 194 15.88 5.14 -0.85
CA PRO A 194 15.76 6.51 -0.34
C PRO A 194 15.00 7.44 -1.30
N LEU A 195 15.09 7.21 -2.62
CA LEU A 195 14.41 8.01 -3.62
C LEU A 195 12.89 7.85 -3.55
N ILE A 196 12.39 6.65 -3.19
CA ILE A 196 10.96 6.42 -2.98
C ILE A 196 10.39 7.44 -1.97
N PHE A 197 11.13 7.74 -0.90
CA PHE A 197 10.72 8.69 0.13
C PHE A 197 10.98 10.16 -0.23
N ARG A 198 11.79 10.43 -1.25
CA ARG A 198 12.09 11.79 -1.73
C ARG A 198 11.26 12.20 -2.93
N SER A 199 10.62 11.26 -3.63
CA SER A 199 9.81 11.55 -4.83
C SER A 199 8.70 12.56 -4.55
N SER A 200 8.24 13.25 -5.59
CA SER A 200 7.15 14.22 -5.49
C SER A 200 5.85 13.53 -5.06
N LYS A 201 5.04 14.24 -4.28
CA LYS A 201 3.72 13.75 -3.92
C LYS A 201 2.78 13.79 -5.12
N VAL A 202 2.06 12.71 -5.33
CA VAL A 202 0.94 12.63 -6.27
C VAL A 202 -0.32 12.39 -5.48
N VAL A 203 -1.27 13.31 -5.58
CA VAL A 203 -2.59 13.22 -4.96
C VAL A 203 -3.57 12.88 -6.07
N PHE A 204 -4.04 11.63 -6.10
CA PHE A 204 -4.96 11.18 -7.14
C PHE A 204 -6.39 11.66 -6.93
N GLN A 205 -6.74 11.97 -5.68
CA GLN A 205 -8.09 12.36 -5.31
C GLN A 205 -8.03 13.49 -4.28
N SER A 206 -8.97 14.41 -4.36
CA SER A 206 -9.08 15.53 -3.40
C SER A 206 -9.23 15.01 -1.96
N TYR A 207 -8.51 15.63 -1.03
CA TYR A 207 -8.71 15.39 0.41
C TYR A 207 -10.14 15.66 0.86
N LEU A 208 -10.82 16.62 0.21
CA LEU A 208 -12.22 16.91 0.47
C LEU A 208 -13.11 15.71 0.11
N SER A 209 -12.85 15.04 -1.00
CA SER A 209 -13.56 13.81 -1.40
C SER A 209 -13.44 12.71 -0.34
N TRP A 210 -12.25 12.50 0.19
CA TRP A 210 -12.04 11.51 1.27
C TRP A 210 -12.72 11.92 2.57
N LEU A 211 -12.71 13.23 2.89
CA LEU A 211 -13.40 13.74 4.06
C LEU A 211 -14.93 13.57 3.94
N ILE A 212 -15.49 13.84 2.76
CA ILE A 212 -16.94 13.70 2.52
C ILE A 212 -17.38 12.24 2.73
N ILE A 213 -16.68 11.27 2.11
CA ILE A 213 -17.02 9.86 2.24
C ILE A 213 -16.71 9.37 3.67
N GLY A 214 -15.59 9.80 4.23
CA GLY A 214 -15.11 9.38 5.56
C GLY A 214 -15.78 10.07 6.74
N ALA A 215 -16.50 11.17 6.52
CA ALA A 215 -17.08 11.98 7.60
C ALA A 215 -17.93 11.14 8.54
N PHE A 216 -18.81 10.31 8.00
CA PHE A 216 -19.73 9.50 8.81
C PHE A 216 -18.99 8.43 9.64
N PRO A 217 -18.12 7.56 9.09
CA PRO A 217 -17.30 6.65 9.88
C PRO A 217 -16.41 7.34 10.92
N ILE A 218 -15.84 8.49 10.58
CA ILE A 218 -14.99 9.27 11.49
C ILE A 218 -15.79 9.78 12.67
N ILE A 219 -16.99 10.37 12.44
CA ILE A 219 -17.88 10.85 13.51
C ILE A 219 -18.28 9.70 14.43
N LEU A 220 -18.68 8.55 13.87
CA LEU A 220 -19.02 7.36 14.67
C LEU A 220 -17.82 6.90 15.53
N SER A 221 -16.61 6.95 14.97
CA SER A 221 -15.38 6.59 15.68
C SER A 221 -15.12 7.53 16.86
N PHE A 222 -15.28 8.84 16.68
CA PHE A 222 -15.12 9.82 17.76
C PHE A 222 -16.13 9.61 18.87
N ILE A 223 -17.40 9.39 18.54
CA ILE A 223 -18.45 9.12 19.54
C ILE A 223 -18.15 7.80 20.25
N GLY A 224 -17.74 6.76 19.53
CA GLY A 224 -17.35 5.47 20.09
C GLY A 224 -16.15 5.57 21.03
N TYR A 225 -15.15 6.36 20.67
CA TYR A 225 -14.03 6.67 21.57
C TYR A 225 -14.51 7.34 22.85
N PHE A 226 -15.34 8.38 22.74
CA PHE A 226 -15.86 9.10 23.90
C PHE A 226 -16.62 8.16 24.85
N PHE A 227 -17.50 7.33 24.33
CA PHE A 227 -18.23 6.36 25.14
C PHE A 227 -17.30 5.36 25.84
N SER A 228 -16.30 4.83 25.14
CA SER A 228 -15.37 3.87 25.71
C SER A 228 -14.40 4.48 26.73
N ALA A 229 -14.09 5.78 26.60
CA ALA A 229 -13.11 6.45 27.44
C ALA A 229 -13.73 7.05 28.70
N VAL A 230 -14.97 7.60 28.60
CA VAL A 230 -15.57 8.45 29.65
C VAL A 230 -16.69 7.75 30.38
N LEU A 231 -17.57 7.02 29.67
CA LEU A 231 -18.84 6.57 30.26
C LEU A 231 -18.80 5.19 30.91
N LYS A 232 -17.75 4.39 30.68
CA LYS A 232 -17.71 3.02 31.18
C LYS A 232 -16.36 2.71 31.85
N GLY A 233 -16.46 2.08 33.04
CA GLY A 233 -15.29 1.45 33.65
C GLY A 233 -14.76 0.35 32.76
N SER A 234 -13.52 0.50 32.28
CA SER A 234 -12.83 -0.51 31.46
C SER A 234 -11.79 -1.24 32.30
N THR A 235 -11.56 -2.52 32.02
CA THR A 235 -10.47 -3.27 32.64
C THR A 235 -9.11 -2.69 32.19
N ILE A 236 -8.06 -2.95 32.97
CA ILE A 236 -6.70 -2.51 32.64
C ILE A 236 -6.29 -2.98 31.24
N ASN A 237 -6.64 -4.21 30.87
CA ASN A 237 -6.35 -4.78 29.56
C ASN A 237 -7.06 -4.02 28.42
N GLN A 238 -8.34 -3.72 28.61
CA GLN A 238 -9.13 -2.93 27.65
C GLN A 238 -8.59 -1.51 27.50
N GLN A 239 -8.09 -0.90 28.58
CA GLN A 239 -7.44 0.41 28.53
C GLN A 239 -6.14 0.35 27.69
N LYS A 240 -5.28 -0.64 27.92
CA LYS A 240 -4.06 -0.86 27.12
C LYS A 240 -4.38 -1.10 25.64
N GLN A 241 -5.38 -1.94 25.35
CA GLN A 241 -5.83 -2.22 23.98
C GLN A 241 -6.35 -0.98 23.27
N ARG A 242 -7.12 -0.13 23.97
CA ARG A 242 -7.57 1.17 23.45
C ARG A 242 -6.39 2.10 23.15
N GLN A 243 -5.41 2.17 24.03
CA GLN A 243 -4.20 2.95 23.80
C GLN A 243 -3.44 2.48 22.57
N LEU A 244 -3.29 1.16 22.36
CA LEU A 244 -2.70 0.57 21.16
C LEU A 244 -3.43 1.05 19.89
N ILE A 245 -4.77 1.04 19.90
CA ILE A 245 -5.58 1.47 18.76
C ILE A 245 -5.44 2.97 18.48
N ILE A 246 -5.45 3.81 19.51
CA ILE A 246 -5.30 5.27 19.31
C ILE A 246 -3.90 5.57 18.72
N LEU A 247 -2.86 4.97 19.26
CA LEU A 247 -1.51 5.14 18.75
C LEU A 247 -1.37 4.55 17.34
N TRP A 248 -2.08 3.46 17.02
CA TRP A 248 -2.17 2.92 15.67
C TRP A 248 -2.76 3.94 14.69
N LEU A 249 -3.89 4.58 15.04
CA LEU A 249 -4.50 5.60 14.19
C LEU A 249 -3.60 6.82 14.00
N ILE A 250 -2.85 7.21 15.04
CA ILE A 250 -1.85 8.28 14.92
C ILE A 250 -0.73 7.86 13.97
N ALA A 251 -0.19 6.64 14.12
CA ALA A 251 0.86 6.13 13.25
C ALA A 251 0.37 6.00 11.79
N ALA A 252 -0.87 5.54 11.58
CA ALA A 252 -1.52 5.48 10.28
C ALA A 252 -1.65 6.88 9.66
N GLY A 253 -2.05 7.88 10.45
CA GLY A 253 -2.13 9.28 10.03
C GLY A 253 -0.76 9.85 9.63
N LEU A 254 0.24 9.61 10.44
CA LEU A 254 1.62 10.02 10.11
C LEU A 254 2.12 9.33 8.83
N GLN A 255 1.96 8.01 8.73
CA GLN A 255 2.32 7.26 7.53
C GLN A 255 1.64 7.84 6.28
N PHE A 256 0.33 8.10 6.35
CA PHE A 256 -0.43 8.67 5.24
C PHE A 256 0.05 10.07 4.82
N LEU A 257 0.50 10.90 5.77
CA LEU A 257 1.08 12.20 5.47
C LEU A 257 2.44 12.11 4.75
N PHE A 258 3.21 11.06 5.02
CA PHE A 258 4.54 10.87 4.42
C PHE A 258 4.52 10.09 3.11
N ILE A 259 3.45 9.35 2.82
CA ILE A 259 3.35 8.59 1.59
C ILE A 259 3.30 9.48 0.36
N LYS A 260 3.91 9.04 -0.73
CA LYS A 260 4.06 9.84 -1.96
C LYS A 260 2.91 9.65 -2.94
N LYS A 261 2.40 8.43 -3.09
CA LYS A 261 1.17 8.15 -3.85
C LYS A 261 -0.03 8.18 -2.91
N GLN A 262 -0.72 9.31 -2.86
CA GLN A 262 -1.91 9.47 -2.03
C GLN A 262 -3.16 9.09 -2.83
N ALA A 263 -3.61 7.87 -2.59
CA ALA A 263 -4.80 7.25 -3.18
C ALA A 263 -5.65 6.60 -2.09
N ALA A 264 -6.92 6.33 -2.36
CA ALA A 264 -7.84 5.82 -1.35
C ALA A 264 -7.44 4.43 -0.82
N PHE A 265 -6.82 3.57 -1.63
CA PHE A 265 -6.36 2.26 -1.17
C PHE A 265 -5.33 2.32 -0.02
N GLN A 266 -4.64 3.44 0.15
CA GLN A 266 -3.72 3.66 1.27
C GLN A 266 -4.44 3.77 2.62
N LEU A 267 -5.75 4.08 2.61
CA LEU A 267 -6.56 4.22 3.82
C LEU A 267 -6.89 2.87 4.47
N VAL A 268 -6.56 1.73 3.84
CA VAL A 268 -6.76 0.39 4.39
C VAL A 268 -6.15 0.25 5.79
N ILE A 269 -5.06 0.94 6.07
CA ILE A 269 -4.36 0.88 7.35
C ILE A 269 -5.18 1.46 8.53
N PHE A 270 -6.16 2.33 8.26
CA PHE A 270 -7.02 2.90 9.29
C PHE A 270 -8.14 1.95 9.72
N LEU A 271 -8.49 0.95 8.87
CA LEU A 271 -9.67 0.12 9.08
C LEU A 271 -9.70 -0.63 10.43
N PRO A 272 -8.62 -1.24 10.91
CA PRO A 272 -8.65 -1.91 12.21
C PRO A 272 -9.01 -0.97 13.36
N GLY A 273 -8.44 0.24 13.36
CA GLY A 273 -8.69 1.24 14.38
C GLY A 273 -10.12 1.82 14.32
N LEU A 274 -10.57 2.20 13.13
CA LEU A 274 -11.93 2.69 12.91
C LEU A 274 -12.97 1.62 13.30
N THR A 275 -12.75 0.39 12.86
CA THR A 275 -13.62 -0.75 13.20
C THR A 275 -13.77 -0.91 14.70
N TYR A 276 -12.65 -0.87 15.46
CA TYR A 276 -12.67 -0.95 16.91
C TYR A 276 -13.52 0.18 17.53
N LEU A 277 -13.28 1.42 17.12
CA LEU A 277 -13.96 2.58 17.69
C LEU A 277 -15.45 2.63 17.34
N ILE A 278 -15.80 2.33 16.09
CA ILE A 278 -17.20 2.26 15.65
C ILE A 278 -17.94 1.13 16.39
N THR A 279 -17.30 0.01 16.63
CA THR A 279 -17.88 -1.08 17.42
C THR A 279 -18.22 -0.61 18.83
N GLN A 280 -17.35 0.17 19.45
CA GLN A 280 -17.63 0.76 20.78
C GLN A 280 -18.90 1.63 20.79
N PHE A 281 -19.11 2.42 19.72
CA PHE A 281 -20.35 3.20 19.58
C PHE A 281 -21.59 2.29 19.64
N PHE A 282 -21.65 1.23 18.84
CA PHE A 282 -22.81 0.35 18.80
C PHE A 282 -23.02 -0.46 20.07
N LEU A 283 -21.94 -0.87 20.73
CA LEU A 283 -22.03 -1.63 21.98
C LEU A 283 -22.53 -0.77 23.16
N HIS A 284 -22.32 0.54 23.13
CA HIS A 284 -22.81 1.46 24.16
C HIS A 284 -24.22 1.96 23.85
N MET A 285 -24.58 2.17 22.61
CA MET A 285 -25.89 2.60 22.16
C MET A 285 -26.76 1.41 21.72
N LYS A 286 -27.08 0.48 22.63
CA LYS A 286 -27.80 -0.77 22.28
C LYS A 286 -29.25 -0.59 21.85
N ARG A 287 -29.92 0.50 22.25
CA ARG A 287 -31.37 0.74 22.06
C ARG A 287 -31.64 2.13 21.50
N GLY A 288 -32.64 2.22 20.64
CA GLY A 288 -33.10 3.48 20.06
C GLY A 288 -33.09 3.49 18.54
N LEU A 289 -33.57 4.57 17.95
CA LEU A 289 -33.64 4.77 16.51
C LEU A 289 -32.27 5.13 15.93
N ILE A 290 -31.49 5.94 16.68
CA ILE A 290 -30.17 6.46 16.23
C ILE A 290 -29.20 5.33 15.88
N PRO A 291 -28.90 4.34 16.76
CA PRO A 291 -27.97 3.27 16.41
C PRO A 291 -28.47 2.39 15.27
N LYS A 292 -29.79 2.19 15.13
CA LYS A 292 -30.35 1.45 13.99
C LYS A 292 -30.13 2.19 12.67
N LEU A 293 -30.42 3.48 12.62
CA LEU A 293 -30.17 4.31 11.43
C LEU A 293 -28.67 4.37 11.11
N ALA A 294 -27.83 4.59 12.14
CA ALA A 294 -26.38 4.60 11.95
C ALA A 294 -25.85 3.27 11.40
N PHE A 295 -26.40 2.14 11.84
CA PHE A 295 -26.04 0.82 11.34
C PHE A 295 -26.40 0.65 9.85
N TYR A 296 -27.63 0.98 9.46
CA TYR A 296 -28.05 0.89 8.07
C TYR A 296 -27.29 1.88 7.17
N LEU A 297 -27.02 3.11 7.68
CA LEU A 297 -26.21 4.07 6.95
C LEU A 297 -24.76 3.58 6.76
N LEU A 298 -24.22 2.87 7.75
CA LEU A 298 -22.86 2.31 7.62
C LEU A 298 -22.82 1.13 6.66
N ILE A 299 -23.77 0.20 6.74
CA ILE A 299 -23.72 -1.06 5.98
C ILE A 299 -24.21 -0.91 4.55
N LEU A 300 -25.24 -0.10 4.31
CA LEU A 300 -25.84 0.11 3.00
C LEU A 300 -25.51 1.50 2.45
N GLY A 301 -25.56 2.51 3.30
CA GLY A 301 -25.35 3.89 2.90
C GLY A 301 -23.92 4.17 2.50
N LEU A 302 -22.92 3.71 3.26
CA LEU A 302 -21.52 3.94 2.93
C LEU A 302 -21.12 3.30 1.59
N PRO A 303 -21.34 1.99 1.33
CA PRO A 303 -21.03 1.39 0.05
C PRO A 303 -21.78 2.04 -1.13
N GLY A 304 -23.09 2.28 -0.96
CA GLY A 304 -23.92 2.89 -2.00
C GLY A 304 -23.52 4.33 -2.31
N PHE A 305 -23.27 5.12 -1.25
CA PHE A 305 -22.80 6.50 -1.40
C PHE A 305 -21.40 6.56 -2.03
N SER A 306 -20.47 5.73 -1.58
CA SER A 306 -19.11 5.66 -2.14
C SER A 306 -19.14 5.29 -3.63
N TRP A 307 -19.92 4.28 -3.98
CA TRP A 307 -20.08 3.89 -5.38
C TRP A 307 -20.65 5.02 -6.25
N TRP A 308 -21.73 5.66 -5.81
CA TRP A 308 -22.31 6.81 -6.51
C TRP A 308 -21.33 7.99 -6.60
N PHE A 309 -20.66 8.30 -5.48
CA PHE A 309 -19.72 9.42 -5.40
C PHE A 309 -18.54 9.24 -6.37
N TRP A 310 -17.95 8.06 -6.39
CA TRP A 310 -16.83 7.77 -7.28
C TRP A 310 -17.24 7.76 -8.74
N GLN A 311 -18.40 7.27 -9.08
CA GLN A 311 -18.92 7.37 -10.47
C GLN A 311 -19.16 8.82 -10.90
N SER A 312 -19.66 9.66 -10.00
CA SER A 312 -19.94 11.08 -10.32
C SER A 312 -18.68 11.93 -10.42
N ASN A 313 -17.53 11.47 -9.91
CA ASN A 313 -16.25 12.16 -9.92
C ASN A 313 -15.20 11.46 -10.83
N VAL A 314 -15.67 10.76 -11.86
CA VAL A 314 -14.81 10.04 -12.83
C VAL A 314 -13.99 10.98 -13.71
N ASP A 315 -14.28 12.28 -13.72
CA ASP A 315 -13.59 13.27 -14.57
C ASP A 315 -12.11 13.52 -14.23
N ASN A 316 -11.53 12.75 -13.31
CA ASN A 316 -10.10 12.78 -13.06
C ASN A 316 -9.38 11.66 -13.86
N PRO A 317 -8.91 11.94 -15.09
CA PRO A 317 -8.36 10.93 -16.01
C PRO A 317 -7.09 10.27 -15.50
N SER A 318 -6.44 10.85 -14.49
CA SER A 318 -5.20 10.32 -13.92
C SER A 318 -5.40 9.13 -12.96
N TYR A 319 -6.63 8.92 -12.49
CA TYR A 319 -6.93 7.85 -11.53
C TYR A 319 -7.92 6.81 -12.07
N PHE A 320 -8.88 7.26 -12.87
CA PHE A 320 -9.85 6.38 -13.51
C PHE A 320 -9.42 6.16 -14.95
N VAL A 321 -9.13 4.92 -15.26
CA VAL A 321 -8.94 4.52 -16.64
C VAL A 321 -10.33 4.30 -17.22
N SER A 322 -10.84 5.28 -17.97
CA SER A 322 -12.08 5.12 -18.73
C SER A 322 -11.91 4.02 -19.78
N GLU A 323 -13.02 3.41 -20.22
CA GLU A 323 -13.00 2.61 -21.45
C GLU A 323 -12.49 3.50 -22.58
N GLN A 324 -11.24 3.29 -22.93
CA GLN A 324 -10.57 4.13 -23.91
C GLN A 324 -10.87 3.68 -25.33
N GLU A 325 -10.87 4.66 -26.23
CA GLU A 325 -10.64 4.43 -27.65
C GLU A 325 -9.46 3.47 -27.84
N ALA A 326 -9.55 2.62 -28.86
CA ALA A 326 -8.51 1.63 -29.16
C ALA A 326 -7.10 2.30 -29.14
N SER A 327 -6.16 1.72 -28.41
CA SER A 327 -4.79 2.22 -28.38
C SER A 327 -4.23 2.38 -29.79
N SER A 328 -3.50 3.47 -30.00
CA SER A 328 -2.79 3.69 -31.26
C SER A 328 -1.66 2.66 -31.51
N TYR A 329 -1.28 1.92 -30.46
CA TYR A 329 -0.14 0.99 -30.47
C TYR A 329 -0.48 -0.36 -29.82
N PRO A 330 -1.53 -1.06 -30.23
CA PRO A 330 -1.99 -2.30 -29.58
C PRO A 330 -0.87 -3.36 -29.61
N SER A 331 -0.67 -4.03 -28.48
CA SER A 331 0.30 -5.13 -28.31
C SER A 331 1.78 -4.75 -28.46
N LYS A 332 2.14 -3.47 -28.61
CA LYS A 332 3.53 -3.02 -28.65
C LYS A 332 4.12 -2.86 -27.24
N ASN A 333 5.45 -2.98 -27.20
CA ASN A 333 6.24 -2.65 -26.00
C ASN A 333 6.46 -1.14 -25.98
N ILE A 334 5.75 -0.44 -25.11
CA ILE A 334 5.82 1.02 -25.02
C ILE A 334 6.46 1.47 -23.71
N LEU A 335 7.11 2.63 -23.76
CA LEU A 335 7.59 3.33 -22.58
C LEU A 335 6.85 4.67 -22.49
N ILE A 336 6.16 4.92 -21.40
CA ILE A 336 5.50 6.20 -21.13
C ILE A 336 6.36 6.99 -20.16
N MET A 337 6.80 8.18 -20.58
CA MET A 337 7.54 9.13 -19.76
C MET A 337 6.67 10.34 -19.48
N GLY A 338 5.72 10.16 -18.56
CA GLY A 338 4.75 11.19 -18.18
C GLY A 338 3.71 10.67 -17.17
N PRO A 339 2.82 11.55 -16.70
CA PRO A 339 1.83 11.22 -15.68
C PRO A 339 0.67 10.36 -16.19
N ASP A 340 0.36 10.41 -17.48
CA ASP A 340 -0.73 9.62 -18.07
C ASP A 340 -0.24 8.28 -18.57
N ILE A 341 -0.59 7.21 -17.83
CA ILE A 341 -0.20 5.83 -18.11
C ILE A 341 -1.33 5.00 -18.73
N SER A 342 -2.39 5.65 -19.21
CA SER A 342 -3.60 5.00 -19.71
C SER A 342 -3.35 4.01 -20.86
N GLU A 343 -2.40 4.31 -21.76
CA GLU A 343 -2.03 3.44 -22.87
C GLU A 343 -1.53 2.04 -22.42
N TYR A 344 -1.04 1.91 -21.18
CA TYR A 344 -0.64 0.58 -20.67
C TYR A 344 -1.81 -0.39 -20.48
N GLN A 345 -3.06 0.03 -20.61
CA GLN A 345 -4.18 -0.92 -20.58
C GLN A 345 -4.12 -1.96 -21.70
N GLN A 346 -3.73 -1.54 -22.91
CA GLN A 346 -3.76 -2.35 -24.11
C GLN A 346 -2.35 -2.67 -24.64
N THR A 347 -1.32 -2.18 -23.98
CA THR A 347 0.09 -2.29 -24.38
C THR A 347 0.93 -2.92 -23.27
N LYS A 348 2.17 -3.28 -23.60
CA LYS A 348 3.12 -3.82 -22.62
C LYS A 348 4.14 -2.76 -22.21
N LEU A 349 4.62 -2.86 -20.97
CA LEU A 349 5.73 -2.02 -20.52
C LEU A 349 7.00 -2.41 -21.31
N GLY A 350 7.55 -1.49 -22.07
CA GLY A 350 8.72 -1.72 -22.92
C GLY A 350 10.03 -1.16 -22.36
N GLY A 351 10.02 -0.45 -21.23
CA GLY A 351 11.21 0.25 -20.75
C GLY A 351 11.36 0.24 -19.23
N PRO A 352 12.42 0.88 -18.71
CA PRO A 352 12.79 0.79 -17.30
C PRO A 352 11.91 1.63 -16.35
N PHE A 353 11.09 2.53 -16.84
CA PHE A 353 10.40 3.51 -16.02
C PHE A 353 8.92 3.22 -15.93
N LEU A 354 8.45 2.73 -14.77
CA LEU A 354 7.03 2.51 -14.51
C LEU A 354 6.44 3.64 -13.66
N ASN A 355 7.15 4.11 -12.65
CA ASN A 355 6.73 5.22 -11.80
C ASN A 355 7.34 6.53 -12.31
N TYR A 356 6.54 7.38 -12.95
CA TYR A 356 7.00 8.63 -13.53
C TYR A 356 7.71 9.57 -12.53
N GLN A 357 7.17 9.76 -11.33
CA GLN A 357 7.74 10.69 -10.34
C GLN A 357 9.08 10.20 -9.79
N LEU A 358 9.20 8.90 -9.57
CA LEU A 358 10.45 8.29 -9.15
C LEU A 358 11.48 8.32 -10.28
N SER A 359 11.03 8.03 -11.51
CA SER A 359 11.87 8.05 -12.71
C SER A 359 12.43 9.45 -12.98
N ARG A 360 11.60 10.48 -12.86
CA ARG A 360 12.04 11.87 -12.99
C ARG A 360 13.12 12.20 -11.97
N LEU A 361 12.90 11.86 -10.69
CA LEU A 361 13.89 12.10 -9.63
C LEU A 361 15.17 11.30 -9.88
N TYR A 362 15.05 10.06 -10.35
CA TYR A 362 16.19 9.24 -10.74
C TYR A 362 16.95 9.85 -11.91
N LEU A 363 16.27 10.45 -12.88
CA LEU A 363 16.86 11.10 -14.05
C LEU A 363 17.46 12.48 -13.75
N ASP A 364 16.96 13.20 -12.76
CA ASP A 364 17.43 14.54 -12.36
C ASP A 364 18.73 14.51 -11.51
N GLN A 365 19.22 13.35 -11.09
CA GLN A 365 20.45 13.25 -10.30
C GLN A 365 21.71 13.44 -11.16
N ASP A 366 22.71 14.10 -10.58
CA ASP A 366 24.07 14.09 -11.16
C ASP A 366 24.62 12.67 -11.12
N ARG A 367 24.79 12.07 -12.29
CA ARG A 367 25.24 10.70 -12.44
C ARG A 367 26.71 10.65 -12.79
N ASP A 368 27.38 9.69 -12.18
CA ASP A 368 28.71 9.30 -12.58
C ASP A 368 28.67 8.50 -13.91
N LEU A 369 29.84 8.16 -14.44
CA LEU A 369 29.96 7.42 -15.69
C LEU A 369 29.37 6.00 -15.58
N SER A 370 29.42 5.38 -14.42
CA SER A 370 28.93 4.03 -14.21
C SER A 370 27.40 4.00 -14.23
N GLU A 371 26.75 4.96 -13.59
CA GLU A 371 25.31 5.11 -13.60
C GLU A 371 24.76 5.49 -14.98
N LYS A 372 25.49 6.33 -15.73
CA LYS A 372 25.17 6.64 -17.12
C LYS A 372 25.27 5.41 -18.02
N ALA A 373 26.36 4.64 -17.89
CA ALA A 373 26.54 3.41 -18.65
C ALA A 373 25.40 2.42 -18.38
N ARG A 374 24.97 2.31 -17.13
CA ARG A 374 23.87 1.45 -16.72
C ARG A 374 22.54 1.91 -17.30
N LEU A 375 22.20 3.20 -17.23
CA LEU A 375 20.99 3.73 -17.85
C LEU A 375 20.96 3.41 -19.36
N TYR A 376 22.10 3.56 -20.04
CA TYR A 376 22.23 3.19 -21.44
C TYR A 376 21.97 1.69 -21.66
N GLN A 377 22.53 0.82 -20.82
CA GLN A 377 22.29 -0.63 -20.87
C GLN A 377 20.82 -0.99 -20.66
N MET A 378 20.12 -0.35 -19.72
CA MET A 378 18.68 -0.57 -19.50
C MET A 378 17.88 -0.31 -20.80
N PHE A 379 18.19 0.76 -21.54
CA PHE A 379 17.55 1.04 -22.82
C PHE A 379 17.96 0.04 -23.91
N GLN A 380 19.21 -0.39 -23.94
CA GLN A 380 19.71 -1.38 -24.91
C GLN A 380 19.08 -2.76 -24.69
N ASN A 381 18.88 -3.16 -23.44
CA ASN A 381 18.33 -4.47 -23.11
C ASN A 381 16.81 -4.52 -23.36
N GLN A 382 16.10 -3.43 -23.09
CA GLN A 382 14.63 -3.41 -23.13
C GLN A 382 14.07 -2.95 -24.47
N LYS A 383 14.75 -2.07 -25.20
CA LYS A 383 14.43 -1.55 -26.56
C LYS A 383 12.93 -1.28 -26.77
N PRO A 384 12.33 -0.30 -26.06
CA PRO A 384 10.93 0.03 -26.26
C PRO A 384 10.66 0.35 -27.74
N GLU A 385 9.60 -0.26 -28.30
CA GLU A 385 9.22 -0.01 -29.70
C GLU A 385 8.66 1.39 -29.91
N VAL A 386 7.97 1.89 -28.88
CA VAL A 386 7.40 3.25 -28.86
C VAL A 386 7.71 3.90 -27.53
N ILE A 387 8.15 5.16 -27.58
CA ILE A 387 8.34 5.98 -26.38
C ILE A 387 7.40 7.17 -26.49
N LEU A 388 6.52 7.31 -25.48
CA LEU A 388 5.61 8.45 -25.35
C LEU A 388 6.19 9.40 -24.30
N ASP A 389 6.86 10.43 -24.78
CA ASP A 389 7.50 11.44 -23.94
C ASP A 389 6.59 12.66 -23.79
N GLN A 390 5.87 12.71 -22.69
CA GLN A 390 4.87 13.75 -22.42
C GLN A 390 5.51 15.05 -21.90
N GLU A 391 6.73 14.98 -21.33
CA GLU A 391 7.38 16.12 -20.67
C GLU A 391 8.81 16.43 -21.18
N GLY A 392 9.27 15.78 -22.23
CA GLY A 392 10.59 16.01 -22.82
C GLY A 392 11.76 15.33 -22.09
N LEU A 393 11.50 14.36 -21.22
CA LEU A 393 12.54 13.64 -20.48
C LEU A 393 13.38 12.75 -21.38
N PHE A 394 12.76 12.08 -22.36
CA PHE A 394 13.50 11.26 -23.30
C PHE A 394 14.39 12.10 -24.23
N GLN A 395 13.93 13.31 -24.58
CA GLN A 395 14.75 14.24 -25.33
C GLN A 395 16.02 14.63 -24.56
N ALA A 396 15.94 14.76 -23.22
CA ALA A 396 17.13 15.00 -22.40
C ALA A 396 18.07 13.80 -22.41
N ILE A 397 17.53 12.58 -22.30
CA ILE A 397 18.33 11.32 -22.40
C ILE A 397 19.05 11.21 -23.75
N LEU A 398 18.40 11.57 -24.85
CA LEU A 398 19.01 11.53 -26.17
C LEU A 398 20.18 12.53 -26.33
N ARG A 399 20.17 13.64 -25.57
CA ARG A 399 21.31 14.56 -25.53
C ARG A 399 22.53 13.95 -24.83
N ASP A 400 22.28 13.19 -23.75
CA ASP A 400 23.34 12.51 -23.00
C ASP A 400 23.87 11.28 -23.74
N PHE A 401 23.01 10.62 -24.54
CA PHE A 401 23.33 9.41 -25.29
C PHE A 401 23.02 9.54 -26.81
N PRO A 402 23.88 10.19 -27.58
CA PRO A 402 23.64 10.41 -29.01
C PRO A 402 23.45 9.14 -29.82
N GLU A 403 24.02 8.01 -29.36
CA GLU A 403 23.87 6.71 -30.01
C GLU A 403 22.40 6.21 -29.96
N LEU A 404 21.67 6.45 -28.89
CA LEU A 404 20.25 6.13 -28.81
C LEU A 404 19.44 6.87 -29.88
N SER A 405 19.83 8.10 -30.24
CA SER A 405 19.13 8.88 -31.25
C SER A 405 19.17 8.23 -32.64
N ARG A 406 20.16 7.36 -32.91
CA ARG A 406 20.24 6.63 -34.18
C ARG A 406 19.19 5.52 -34.27
N HIS A 407 18.75 5.00 -33.12
CA HIS A 407 17.76 3.90 -33.04
C HIS A 407 16.34 4.39 -33.07
N TYR A 408 16.09 5.64 -32.74
CA TYR A 408 14.73 6.20 -32.67
C TYR A 408 14.48 7.27 -33.72
N SER A 409 13.29 7.23 -34.31
CA SER A 409 12.75 8.32 -35.17
C SER A 409 11.70 9.08 -34.38
N ASN A 410 11.59 10.40 -34.59
CA ASN A 410 10.59 11.25 -33.98
C ASN A 410 9.58 11.75 -35.04
N PRO A 411 8.54 10.95 -35.37
CA PRO A 411 7.54 11.32 -36.38
C PRO A 411 6.59 12.41 -35.92
N LYS A 412 6.35 12.51 -34.61
CA LYS A 412 5.49 13.53 -33.99
C LYS A 412 6.17 14.00 -32.71
N ASN A 413 5.94 15.26 -32.36
CA ASN A 413 6.50 15.82 -31.13
C ASN A 413 6.10 14.96 -29.90
N GLY A 414 7.08 14.46 -29.14
CA GLY A 414 6.86 13.59 -27.98
C GLY A 414 6.63 12.11 -28.28
N VAL A 415 6.66 11.68 -29.56
CA VAL A 415 6.53 10.25 -29.93
C VAL A 415 7.79 9.77 -30.62
N TYR A 416 8.44 8.79 -30.06
CA TYR A 416 9.64 8.19 -30.63
C TYR A 416 9.37 6.74 -31.01
N LEU A 417 9.70 6.36 -32.25
CA LEU A 417 9.53 5.01 -32.77
C LEU A 417 10.90 4.36 -32.99
N LEU A 418 11.04 3.12 -32.58
CA LEU A 418 12.21 2.30 -32.88
C LEU A 418 12.29 2.10 -34.40
N LYS A 419 13.46 2.31 -35.00
CA LYS A 419 13.72 2.18 -36.45
C LYS A 419 13.86 0.73 -36.86
#